data_4fc23d02013b8e62b54bfc751354ff56
#
_entry.id   4fc23d02013b8e62b54bfc751354ff56
#
_cell.length_a   1.000
_cell.length_b   1.000
_cell.length_c   1.000
_cell.angle_alpha   90.00
_cell.angle_beta   90.00
_cell.angle_gamma   90.00
#
_symmetry.space_group_name_H-M   'P 1'
#
loop_
_entity.id
_entity.type
_entity.pdbx_description
1 polymer ?
#
loop_
_entity_poly.entity_id
_entity_poly.type
_entity_poly.pdbx_seq_one_letter_code
_entity_poly.pdbx_strand_id
1 'polypeptide(L)'
;LKILSAVLNNIETDQRLDKVCHSLLKFGYDIELIGATINGRPKLNKPYKTFLIEQKNQSTMKKYAEFNYKLFFTLLKKADKQTILLANDLDSLLPFYLVSKIKKIPLVFDSHEIYSELPSLHNRPKTKKVWKTLERSLVPKIKYFYTVSDG
;
A
#
# COMPACT_ATOMS: atom_id res chain seq x y z
N LEU A 1 -14.76 -8.89 9.70
CA LEU A 1 -14.29 -8.16 8.52
C LEU A 1 -12.78 -8.30 8.42
N LYS A 2 -12.30 -8.59 7.21
CA LYS A 2 -10.87 -8.69 6.89
C LYS A 2 -10.37 -7.36 6.33
N ILE A 3 -9.17 -6.95 6.73
CA ILE A 3 -8.47 -5.81 6.14
C ILE A 3 -7.21 -6.32 5.45
N LEU A 4 -7.07 -6.00 4.17
CA LEU A 4 -5.83 -6.18 3.42
C LEU A 4 -5.15 -4.83 3.30
N SER A 5 -3.94 -4.73 3.82
CA SER A 5 -3.11 -3.54 3.74
C SER A 5 -1.77 -3.86 3.08
N ALA A 6 -1.13 -2.89 2.45
CA ALA A 6 0.18 -3.10 1.86
C ALA A 6 1.07 -1.86 1.96
N VAL A 7 2.37 -2.11 1.99
CA VAL A 7 3.41 -1.09 1.98
C VAL A 7 4.65 -1.62 1.25
N LEU A 8 5.29 -0.75 0.48
CA LEU A 8 6.54 -1.10 -0.20
C LEU A 8 7.76 -1.07 0.73
N ASN A 9 7.65 -0.38 1.87
CA ASN A 9 8.71 -0.27 2.86
C ASN A 9 8.93 -1.59 3.62
N ASN A 10 10.01 -1.64 4.39
CA ASN A 10 10.27 -2.75 5.28
C ASN A 10 9.26 -2.74 6.44
N ILE A 11 8.35 -3.72 6.44
CA ILE A 11 7.30 -3.85 7.48
C ILE A 11 7.85 -4.19 8.87
N GLU A 12 9.10 -4.62 8.97
CA GLU A 12 9.76 -4.88 10.27
C GLU A 12 9.98 -3.59 11.06
N THR A 13 10.34 -2.52 10.34
CA THR A 13 10.74 -1.23 10.94
C THR A 13 9.68 -0.14 10.84
N ASP A 14 8.61 -0.36 10.10
CA ASP A 14 7.53 0.62 9.95
C ASP A 14 6.63 0.68 11.19
N GLN A 15 7.04 1.51 12.16
CA GLN A 15 6.33 1.68 13.43
C GLN A 15 4.94 2.30 13.26
N ARG A 16 4.74 3.14 12.25
CA ARG A 16 3.46 3.80 12.01
C ARG A 16 2.40 2.78 11.59
N LEU A 17 2.72 2.01 10.58
CA LEU A 17 1.83 0.98 10.08
C LEU A 17 1.57 -0.10 11.13
N ASP A 18 2.58 -0.41 11.93
CA ASP A 18 2.44 -1.33 13.05
C ASP A 18 1.39 -0.84 14.07
N LYS A 19 1.41 0.45 14.43
CA LYS A 19 0.40 1.08 15.31
C LYS A 19 -1.00 1.02 14.71
N VAL A 20 -1.14 1.29 13.41
CA VAL A 20 -2.43 1.18 12.69
C VAL A 20 -2.96 -0.24 12.75
N CYS A 21 -2.13 -1.23 12.42
CA CYS A 21 -2.50 -2.65 12.47
C CYS A 21 -2.90 -3.10 13.88
N HIS A 22 -2.15 -2.69 14.90
CA HIS A 22 -2.51 -2.98 16.30
C HIS A 22 -3.84 -2.36 16.71
N SER A 23 -4.11 -1.12 16.31
CA SER A 23 -5.37 -0.45 16.60
C SER A 23 -6.55 -1.17 15.95
N LEU A 24 -6.41 -1.54 14.68
CA LEU A 24 -7.45 -2.27 13.96
C LEU A 24 -7.72 -3.66 14.55
N LEU A 25 -6.66 -4.37 15.00
CA LEU A 25 -6.83 -5.62 15.75
C LEU A 25 -7.62 -5.44 17.03
N LYS A 26 -7.36 -4.38 17.81
CA LYS A 26 -8.12 -4.07 19.03
C LYS A 26 -9.60 -3.83 18.74
N PHE A 27 -9.93 -3.33 17.57
CA PHE A 27 -11.32 -3.18 17.11
C PHE A 27 -11.92 -4.47 16.52
N GLY A 28 -11.22 -5.59 16.56
CA GLY A 28 -11.73 -6.90 16.15
C GLY A 28 -11.63 -7.19 14.65
N TYR A 29 -10.83 -6.45 13.88
CA TYR A 29 -10.60 -6.74 12.47
C TYR A 29 -9.53 -7.83 12.30
N ASP A 30 -9.72 -8.72 11.32
CA ASP A 30 -8.67 -9.66 10.87
C ASP A 30 -7.78 -8.95 9.85
N ILE A 31 -6.51 -8.72 10.20
CA ILE A 31 -5.60 -7.93 9.39
C ILE A 31 -4.55 -8.81 8.73
N GLU A 32 -4.33 -8.58 7.46
CA GLU A 32 -3.20 -9.13 6.73
C GLU A 32 -2.42 -7.99 6.06
N LEU A 33 -1.17 -7.80 6.51
CA LEU A 33 -0.25 -6.80 6.00
C LEU A 33 0.67 -7.42 4.93
N ILE A 34 0.67 -6.81 3.75
CA ILE A 34 1.50 -7.22 2.62
C ILE A 34 2.68 -6.26 2.51
N GLY A 35 3.89 -6.79 2.58
CA GLY A 35 5.13 -6.02 2.45
C GLY A 35 6.02 -6.51 1.33
N ALA A 36 7.08 -5.76 1.04
CA ALA A 36 8.12 -6.18 0.11
C ALA A 36 9.33 -6.74 0.86
N THR A 37 10.03 -7.69 0.24
CA THR A 37 11.33 -8.19 0.69
C THR A 37 12.26 -8.37 -0.50
N ILE A 38 13.58 -8.19 -0.29
CA ILE A 38 14.59 -8.33 -1.34
C ILE A 38 15.45 -9.57 -1.12
N ASN A 39 15.81 -9.88 0.12
CA ASN A 39 16.75 -10.94 0.46
C ASN A 39 16.15 -11.90 1.49
N GLY A 40 15.25 -12.77 1.05
CA GLY A 40 14.66 -13.78 1.91
C GLY A 40 13.44 -13.30 2.70
N ARG A 41 12.94 -14.17 3.58
CA ARG A 41 11.74 -13.90 4.39
C ARG A 41 12.15 -13.74 5.85
N PRO A 42 12.26 -12.51 6.37
CA PRO A 42 12.51 -12.31 7.79
C PRO A 42 11.40 -12.95 8.62
N LYS A 43 11.73 -13.52 9.77
CA LYS A 43 10.73 -13.96 10.74
C LYS A 43 10.13 -12.72 11.40
N LEU A 44 8.96 -12.34 10.95
CA LEU A 44 8.23 -11.23 11.53
C LEU A 44 7.42 -11.71 12.74
N ASN A 45 7.75 -11.19 13.91
CA ASN A 45 6.97 -11.44 15.11
C ASN A 45 5.89 -10.35 15.26
N LYS A 46 4.79 -10.49 14.51
CA LYS A 46 3.67 -9.55 14.53
C LYS A 46 2.40 -10.27 15.00
N PRO A 47 1.50 -9.62 15.74
CA PRO A 47 0.25 -10.22 16.21
C PRO A 47 -0.81 -10.37 15.11
N TYR A 48 -0.54 -9.86 13.92
CA TYR A 48 -1.38 -9.93 12.73
C TYR A 48 -0.70 -10.72 11.61
N LYS A 49 -1.49 -11.16 10.63
CA LYS A 49 -0.96 -11.91 9.48
C LYS A 49 -0.07 -11.01 8.61
N THR A 50 1.04 -11.57 8.15
CA THR A 50 1.95 -10.88 7.24
C THR A 50 2.18 -11.72 5.99
N PHE A 51 2.26 -11.06 4.84
CA PHE A 51 2.61 -11.68 3.57
C PHE A 51 3.72 -10.87 2.88
N LEU A 52 4.80 -11.53 2.47
CA LEU A 52 5.94 -10.86 1.85
C LEU A 52 6.00 -11.16 0.35
N ILE A 53 6.02 -10.10 -0.44
CA ILE A 53 6.25 -10.14 -1.88
C ILE A 53 7.76 -10.01 -2.11
N GLU A 54 8.38 -11.08 -2.61
CA GLU A 54 9.78 -11.06 -2.98
C GLU A 54 10.00 -10.23 -4.24
N GLN A 55 10.96 -9.31 -4.17
CA GLN A 55 11.35 -8.43 -5.27
C GLN A 55 12.75 -8.78 -5.77
N LYS A 56 12.92 -8.72 -7.09
CA LYS A 56 14.21 -8.94 -7.76
C LYS A 56 14.88 -7.62 -8.14
N ASN A 57 14.08 -6.58 -8.41
CA ASN A 57 14.59 -5.30 -8.87
C ASN A 57 14.87 -4.35 -7.71
N GLN A 58 16.04 -3.71 -7.75
CA GLN A 58 16.43 -2.66 -6.79
C GLN A 58 16.30 -1.25 -7.38
N SER A 59 16.22 -1.12 -8.70
CA SER A 59 15.99 0.17 -9.37
C SER A 59 14.61 0.73 -9.04
N THR A 60 14.55 2.00 -8.67
CA THR A 60 13.36 2.65 -8.12
C THR A 60 12.08 2.39 -8.92
N MET A 61 12.05 2.74 -10.21
CA MET A 61 10.83 2.57 -11.03
C MET A 61 10.48 1.10 -11.31
N LYS A 62 11.49 0.27 -11.57
CA LYS A 62 11.29 -1.17 -11.77
C LYS A 62 10.80 -1.85 -10.50
N LYS A 63 11.32 -1.44 -9.34
CA LYS A 63 10.89 -1.91 -8.03
C LYS A 63 9.39 -1.61 -7.79
N TYR A 64 8.94 -0.38 -8.05
CA TYR A 64 7.53 -0.01 -7.94
C TYR A 64 6.65 -0.80 -8.90
N ALA A 65 7.04 -0.91 -10.17
CA ALA A 65 6.28 -1.66 -11.17
C ALA A 65 6.16 -3.14 -10.81
N GLU A 66 7.26 -3.78 -10.40
CA GLU A 66 7.27 -5.19 -9.98
C GLU A 66 6.38 -5.42 -8.75
N PHE A 67 6.50 -4.55 -7.73
CA PHE A 67 5.69 -4.65 -6.53
C PHE A 67 4.20 -4.51 -6.86
N ASN A 68 3.82 -3.45 -7.57
CA ASN A 68 2.43 -3.20 -7.91
C ASN A 68 1.81 -4.33 -8.77
N TYR A 69 2.57 -4.88 -9.70
CA TYR A 69 2.14 -6.03 -10.49
C TYR A 69 1.85 -7.26 -9.61
N LYS A 70 2.80 -7.65 -8.76
CA LYS A 70 2.64 -8.78 -7.85
C LYS A 70 1.56 -8.53 -6.80
N LEU A 71 1.48 -7.31 -6.28
CA LEU A 71 0.45 -6.89 -5.31
C LEU A 71 -0.95 -7.00 -5.91
N PHE A 72 -1.14 -6.59 -7.16
CA PHE A 72 -2.43 -6.70 -7.85
C PHE A 72 -2.96 -8.15 -7.85
N PHE A 73 -2.15 -9.12 -8.28
CA PHE A 73 -2.58 -10.52 -8.29
C PHE A 73 -2.74 -11.10 -6.87
N THR A 74 -1.90 -10.67 -5.94
CA THR A 74 -2.03 -11.07 -4.53
C THR A 74 -3.35 -10.60 -3.95
N LEU A 75 -3.71 -9.33 -4.18
CA LEU A 75 -4.98 -8.76 -3.73
C LEU A 75 -6.18 -9.45 -4.40
N LEU A 76 -6.13 -9.69 -5.72
CA LEU A 76 -7.18 -10.41 -6.45
C LEU A 76 -7.44 -11.80 -5.85
N LYS A 77 -6.39 -12.52 -5.47
CA LYS A 77 -6.48 -13.85 -4.89
C LYS A 77 -7.00 -13.84 -3.45
N LYS A 78 -6.58 -12.85 -2.66
CA LYS A 78 -6.84 -12.80 -1.21
C LYS A 78 -8.11 -12.05 -0.82
N ALA A 79 -8.56 -11.10 -1.64
CA ALA A 79 -9.73 -10.28 -1.35
C ALA A 79 -11.04 -11.01 -1.69
N ASP A 80 -12.02 -10.90 -0.82
CA ASP A 80 -13.39 -11.38 -0.98
C ASP A 80 -14.41 -10.26 -0.67
N LYS A 81 -15.70 -10.59 -0.62
CA LYS A 81 -16.77 -9.61 -0.36
C LYS A 81 -16.77 -9.01 1.04
N GLN A 82 -16.11 -9.65 2.00
CA GLN A 82 -15.98 -9.17 3.38
C GLN A 82 -14.65 -8.45 3.62
N THR A 83 -13.92 -8.13 2.56
CA THR A 83 -12.62 -7.48 2.63
C THR A 83 -12.75 -5.97 2.47
N ILE A 84 -12.06 -5.22 3.34
CA ILE A 84 -11.76 -3.80 3.19
C ILE A 84 -10.31 -3.69 2.73
N LEU A 85 -10.08 -2.91 1.69
CA LEU A 85 -8.75 -2.61 1.18
C LEU A 85 -8.23 -1.33 1.84
N LEU A 86 -7.01 -1.37 2.40
CA LEU A 86 -6.34 -0.21 3.00
C LEU A 86 -5.01 0.03 2.27
N ALA A 87 -5.02 0.98 1.34
CA ALA A 87 -3.83 1.39 0.64
C ALA A 87 -3.05 2.42 1.46
N ASN A 88 -1.78 2.13 1.75
CA ASN A 88 -0.88 3.08 2.40
C ASN A 88 0.00 3.69 1.34
N ASP A 89 -0.10 5.01 1.25
CA ASP A 89 0.62 5.84 0.30
C ASP A 89 0.32 5.58 -1.19
N LEU A 90 0.74 6.52 -2.02
CA LEU A 90 0.45 6.52 -3.45
C LEU A 90 1.12 5.37 -4.21
N ASP A 91 2.24 4.88 -3.70
CA ASP A 91 3.07 3.83 -4.32
C ASP A 91 2.39 2.46 -4.39
N SER A 92 1.39 2.22 -3.55
CA SER A 92 0.58 1.00 -3.55
C SER A 92 -0.86 1.22 -4.05
N LEU A 93 -1.30 2.45 -4.23
CA LEU A 93 -2.70 2.80 -4.47
C LEU A 93 -3.30 2.18 -5.75
N LEU A 94 -2.53 2.12 -6.85
CA LEU A 94 -3.05 1.66 -8.15
C LEU A 94 -3.62 0.23 -8.10
N PRO A 95 -2.89 -0.80 -7.62
CA PRO A 95 -3.44 -2.16 -7.53
C PRO A 95 -4.64 -2.25 -6.59
N PHE A 96 -4.63 -1.53 -5.48
CA PHE A 96 -5.78 -1.47 -4.57
C PHE A 96 -7.02 -0.87 -5.25
N TYR A 97 -6.85 0.23 -5.97
CA TYR A 97 -7.94 0.85 -6.72
C TYR A 97 -8.53 -0.11 -7.76
N LEU A 98 -7.69 -0.76 -8.57
CA LEU A 98 -8.14 -1.69 -9.59
C LEU A 98 -8.90 -2.88 -8.99
N VAL A 99 -8.37 -3.49 -7.91
CA VAL A 99 -9.03 -4.62 -7.24
C VAL A 99 -10.33 -4.20 -6.57
N SER A 100 -10.38 -3.01 -5.95
CA SER A 100 -11.61 -2.45 -5.40
C SER A 100 -12.71 -2.35 -6.45
N LYS A 101 -12.39 -1.88 -7.65
CA LYS A 101 -13.35 -1.79 -8.78
C LYS A 101 -13.79 -3.16 -9.30
N ILE A 102 -12.85 -4.07 -9.50
CA ILE A 102 -13.13 -5.43 -10.01
C ILE A 102 -14.00 -6.22 -9.01
N LYS A 103 -13.63 -6.20 -7.74
CA LYS A 103 -14.33 -6.96 -6.68
C LYS A 103 -15.55 -6.23 -6.11
N LYS A 104 -15.70 -4.93 -6.40
CA LYS A 104 -16.74 -4.05 -5.82
C LYS A 104 -16.70 -4.05 -4.29
N ILE A 105 -15.52 -3.86 -3.71
CA ILE A 105 -15.26 -3.82 -2.28
C ILE A 105 -14.70 -2.46 -1.86
N PRO A 106 -14.87 -2.06 -0.58
CA PRO A 106 -14.41 -0.76 -0.10
C PRO A 106 -12.89 -0.61 -0.18
N LEU A 107 -12.46 0.59 -0.54
CA LEU A 107 -11.08 1.04 -0.51
C LEU A 107 -10.97 2.27 0.38
N VAL A 108 -10.06 2.21 1.34
CA VAL A 108 -9.61 3.33 2.16
C VAL A 108 -8.18 3.68 1.74
N PHE A 109 -7.91 4.96 1.56
CA PHE A 109 -6.58 5.45 1.21
C PHE A 109 -6.00 6.25 2.37
N ASP A 110 -4.84 5.84 2.84
CA ASP A 110 -4.05 6.49 3.87
C ASP A 110 -2.91 7.25 3.20
N SER A 111 -3.02 8.59 3.15
CA SER A 111 -2.04 9.47 2.52
C SER A 111 -1.19 10.17 3.56
N HIS A 112 0.06 9.77 3.68
CA HIS A 112 1.00 10.37 4.63
C HIS A 112 1.94 11.39 4.00
N GLU A 113 2.19 11.27 2.71
CA GLU A 113 3.11 12.11 1.98
C GLU A 113 2.49 12.60 0.68
N ILE A 114 2.77 13.84 0.33
CA ILE A 114 2.48 14.37 -1.01
C ILE A 114 3.59 13.86 -1.94
N TYR A 115 3.35 12.72 -2.57
CA TYR A 115 4.36 12.05 -3.40
C TYR A 115 4.93 12.93 -4.53
N SER A 116 4.12 13.82 -5.07
CA SER A 116 4.59 14.77 -6.08
C SER A 116 5.59 15.80 -5.58
N GLU A 117 5.68 16.00 -4.26
CA GLU A 117 6.55 17.00 -3.61
C GLU A 117 7.71 16.37 -2.81
N LEU A 118 7.92 15.07 -2.91
CA LEU A 118 9.02 14.39 -2.24
C LEU A 118 10.39 14.99 -2.62
N PRO A 119 11.26 15.30 -1.66
CA PRO A 119 12.61 15.84 -1.92
C PRO A 119 13.45 14.95 -2.84
N SER A 120 13.26 13.63 -2.76
CA SER A 120 13.94 12.64 -3.60
C SER A 120 13.61 12.75 -5.10
N LEU A 121 12.56 13.50 -5.46
CA LEU A 121 12.11 13.72 -6.84
C LEU A 121 12.63 15.02 -7.44
N HIS A 122 13.36 15.84 -6.68
CA HIS A 122 13.84 17.16 -7.13
C HIS A 122 14.62 17.06 -8.44
N ASN A 123 15.47 16.06 -8.58
CA ASN A 123 16.30 15.82 -9.77
C ASN A 123 15.74 14.71 -10.69
N ARG A 124 14.46 14.34 -10.55
CA ARG A 124 13.84 13.24 -11.31
C ARG A 124 12.50 13.64 -11.95
N PRO A 125 12.49 14.56 -12.93
CA PRO A 125 11.26 15.14 -13.47
C PRO A 125 10.32 14.11 -14.10
N LYS A 126 10.85 13.06 -14.72
CA LYS A 126 10.03 11.98 -15.30
C LYS A 126 9.29 11.19 -14.22
N THR A 127 9.97 10.85 -13.14
CA THR A 127 9.38 10.14 -11.99
C THR A 127 8.35 11.02 -11.29
N LYS A 128 8.66 12.30 -11.06
CA LYS A 128 7.71 13.28 -10.51
C LYS A 128 6.43 13.37 -11.36
N LYS A 129 6.56 13.40 -12.69
CA LYS A 129 5.40 13.43 -13.61
C LYS A 129 4.52 12.19 -13.47
N VAL A 130 5.11 11.00 -13.30
CA VAL A 130 4.37 9.74 -13.09
C VAL A 130 3.55 9.83 -11.80
N TRP A 131 4.16 10.20 -10.68
CA TRP A 131 3.46 10.33 -9.39
C TRP A 131 2.34 11.37 -9.45
N LYS A 132 2.61 12.53 -10.02
CA LYS A 132 1.60 13.58 -10.20
C LYS A 132 0.43 13.14 -11.05
N THR A 133 0.68 12.34 -12.08
CA THR A 133 -0.37 11.78 -12.93
C THR A 133 -1.22 10.76 -12.18
N LEU A 134 -0.58 9.85 -11.42
CA LEU A 134 -1.29 8.87 -10.59
C LEU A 134 -2.14 9.55 -9.52
N GLU A 135 -1.56 10.50 -8.79
CA GLU A 135 -2.23 11.26 -7.74
C GLU A 135 -3.49 11.97 -8.30
N ARG A 136 -3.34 12.76 -9.37
CA ARG A 136 -4.46 13.47 -10.02
C ARG A 136 -5.52 12.54 -10.61
N SER A 137 -5.12 11.36 -11.06
CA SER A 137 -6.03 10.42 -11.71
C SER A 137 -6.78 9.53 -10.74
N LEU A 138 -6.18 9.17 -9.59
CA LEU A 138 -6.72 8.19 -8.67
C LEU A 138 -7.35 8.83 -7.43
N VAL A 139 -6.66 9.78 -6.77
CA VAL A 139 -7.11 10.33 -5.50
C VAL A 139 -8.53 10.92 -5.57
N PRO A 140 -8.91 11.71 -6.58
CA PRO A 140 -10.29 12.25 -6.69
C PRO A 140 -11.37 11.19 -6.82
N LYS A 141 -11.02 9.95 -7.13
CA LYS A 141 -11.96 8.82 -7.31
C LYS A 141 -12.10 7.95 -6.05
N ILE A 142 -11.32 8.26 -5.00
CA ILE A 142 -11.36 7.54 -3.73
C ILE A 142 -12.41 8.18 -2.83
N LYS A 143 -13.34 7.36 -2.36
CA LYS A 143 -14.43 7.82 -1.49
C LYS A 143 -14.00 8.01 -0.03
N TYR A 144 -13.11 7.16 0.45
CA TYR A 144 -12.65 7.15 1.82
C TYR A 144 -11.15 7.35 1.85
N PHE A 145 -10.71 8.50 2.32
CA PHE A 145 -9.29 8.77 2.52
C PHE A 145 -9.08 9.59 3.78
N TYR A 146 -7.91 9.49 4.36
CA TYR A 146 -7.44 10.35 5.44
C TYR A 146 -5.97 10.68 5.25
N THR A 147 -5.56 11.79 5.85
CA THR A 147 -4.19 12.29 5.83
C THR A 147 -3.81 12.76 7.22
N VAL A 148 -2.53 12.80 7.51
CA VAL A 148 -1.98 13.29 8.78
C VAL A 148 -1.62 14.78 8.74
N SER A 149 -1.74 15.43 7.59
CA SER A 149 -1.46 16.85 7.42
C SER A 149 -2.74 17.67 7.54
N ASP A 150 -2.76 18.59 8.46
CA ASP A 150 -3.65 19.75 8.42
C ASP A 150 -3.18 20.60 7.24
N GLY A 151 -3.80 20.40 6.06
CA GLY A 151 -3.42 20.98 4.79
C GLY A 151 -3.41 22.51 4.72
#